data_abc3368c86669a7859e701b9cf96d6a2
#
_entry.id   abc3368c86669a7859e701b9cf96d6a2
#
_cell.length_a   1.000
_cell.length_b   1.000
_cell.length_c   1.000
_cell.angle_alpha   90.00
_cell.angle_beta   90.00
_cell.angle_gamma   90.00
#
_symmetry.space_group_name_H-M   'P 1'
#
loop_
_entity.id
_entity.type
_entity.pdbx_description
1 polymer ?
#
loop_
_entity_poly.entity_id
_entity_poly.type
_entity_poly.pdbx_seq_one_letter_code
_entity_poly.pdbx_strand_id
1 'polypeptide(L)'
;MKHIWLIGLTAFLLASCGQQADSQRGTWARGADLSWLSEMEHDGILFYDEDFVSQDCIGLLRSMGMNAVRLRVWVNHSTGWSNLDDMLYLARRAAKQGQRLMIDVHYSDFFADPSHQSIPESWQEYDYEGLLRAVREHTKAVLGALKAEGIEPEWVQVGNETPNGLLWPVGQLVDKDDNSNGCWDRYAGFTAAGYDAAKEVFPNITVIVHVDNAYERRDWFWSAMHEHGGKWDMIGLSHYPMMSAWCGGKSWQEMNELAEANIRQLIADWHCPVMVAEIGMFNGDSLSATVMADFLSRAQTIDSCAGIFYWEPECYGDWRPAEYIPLGWGSYNMGAFAPDGRPTEALRLLMADK
;
A
#
# COMPACT_ATOMS: atom_id res chain seq x y z
N MET A 1 -2.24 -31.50 47.47
CA MET A 1 -2.61 -32.12 46.17
C MET A 1 -3.66 -31.25 45.49
N LYS A 2 -3.50 -30.94 44.21
CA LYS A 2 -4.36 -30.20 43.28
C LYS A 2 -4.06 -28.72 43.18
N HIS A 3 -3.06 -28.37 42.34
CA HIS A 3 -3.02 -27.15 41.51
C HIS A 3 -2.06 -27.43 40.36
N ILE A 4 -2.56 -28.01 39.30
CA ILE A 4 -1.99 -28.01 37.95
C ILE A 4 -3.18 -28.16 37.04
N TRP A 5 -3.41 -27.20 36.18
CA TRP A 5 -4.17 -27.15 34.92
C TRP A 5 -4.78 -25.77 34.68
N LEU A 6 -3.99 -24.82 34.16
CA LEU A 6 -4.50 -23.62 33.45
C LEU A 6 -3.39 -22.90 32.65
N ILE A 7 -2.56 -23.63 31.89
CA ILE A 7 -1.55 -22.99 31.00
C ILE A 7 -1.65 -23.52 29.54
N GLY A 8 -2.68 -24.28 29.20
CA GLY A 8 -2.75 -24.95 27.91
C GLY A 8 -3.58 -24.28 26.81
N LEU A 9 -4.39 -23.23 27.09
CA LEU A 9 -5.40 -22.77 26.12
C LEU A 9 -5.02 -21.51 25.32
N THR A 10 -4.08 -20.71 25.77
CA THR A 10 -3.73 -19.44 25.13
C THR A 10 -2.74 -19.60 23.96
N ALA A 11 -1.93 -20.65 23.97
CA ALA A 11 -0.96 -20.92 22.90
C ALA A 11 -1.61 -21.47 21.60
N PHE A 12 -2.78 -22.12 21.70
CA PHE A 12 -3.46 -22.72 20.56
C PHE A 12 -4.18 -21.70 19.62
N LEU A 13 -4.62 -20.55 20.16
CA LEU A 13 -5.31 -19.53 19.35
C LEU A 13 -4.36 -18.69 18.52
N LEU A 14 -3.16 -18.41 19.03
CA LEU A 14 -2.13 -17.65 18.29
C LEU A 14 -1.50 -18.49 17.16
N ALA A 15 -1.33 -19.81 17.38
CA ALA A 15 -0.82 -20.70 16.35
C ALA A 15 -1.79 -20.89 15.16
N SER A 16 -3.11 -20.81 15.41
CA SER A 16 -4.13 -20.97 14.36
C SER A 16 -4.21 -19.75 13.41
N CYS A 17 -4.01 -18.53 13.92
CA CYS A 17 -4.01 -17.33 13.09
C CYS A 17 -2.77 -17.21 12.20
N GLY A 18 -1.58 -17.53 12.76
CA GLY A 18 -0.34 -17.56 11.97
C GLY A 18 -0.34 -18.61 10.87
N GLN A 19 -0.93 -19.78 11.12
CA GLN A 19 -1.06 -20.84 10.11
C GLN A 19 -2.00 -20.47 8.96
N GLN A 20 -3.03 -19.67 9.17
CA GLN A 20 -3.95 -19.24 8.12
C GLN A 20 -3.32 -18.20 7.19
N ALA A 21 -2.58 -17.23 7.73
CA ALA A 21 -1.85 -16.26 6.93
C ALA A 21 -0.74 -16.93 6.10
N ASP A 22 -0.02 -17.88 6.67
CA ASP A 22 1.03 -18.64 5.98
C ASP A 22 0.47 -19.52 4.85
N SER A 23 -0.73 -20.08 4.99
CA SER A 23 -1.36 -20.89 3.96
C SER A 23 -1.84 -20.07 2.74
N GLN A 24 -1.97 -18.75 2.88
CA GLN A 24 -2.38 -17.85 1.81
C GLN A 24 -1.20 -17.14 1.14
N ARG A 25 0.01 -17.24 1.69
CA ARG A 25 1.21 -16.63 1.14
C ARG A 25 1.42 -17.09 -0.31
N GLY A 26 1.64 -16.13 -1.22
CA GLY A 26 1.79 -16.40 -2.65
C GLY A 26 0.47 -16.59 -3.43
N THR A 27 -0.70 -16.57 -2.78
CA THR A 27 -1.97 -16.51 -3.51
C THR A 27 -2.23 -15.09 -4.01
N TRP A 28 -3.08 -14.93 -5.02
CA TRP A 28 -3.45 -13.62 -5.55
C TRP A 28 -4.03 -12.72 -4.45
N ALA A 29 -3.49 -11.50 -4.29
CA ALA A 29 -3.92 -10.58 -3.25
C ALA A 29 -5.20 -9.85 -3.65
N ARG A 30 -6.25 -9.99 -2.83
CA ARG A 30 -7.45 -9.15 -2.82
C ARG A 30 -7.34 -8.25 -1.61
N GLY A 31 -6.73 -7.09 -1.80
CA GLY A 31 -6.31 -6.22 -0.72
C GLY A 31 -7.11 -4.93 -0.61
N ALA A 32 -7.01 -4.33 0.55
CA ALA A 32 -7.43 -2.96 0.81
C ALA A 32 -6.37 -2.21 1.61
N ASP A 33 -6.10 -0.95 1.24
CA ASP A 33 -5.43 -0.01 2.12
C ASP A 33 -6.45 0.54 3.10
N LEU A 34 -6.23 0.32 4.39
CA LEU A 34 -7.15 0.71 5.46
C LEU A 34 -6.47 1.65 6.45
N SER A 35 -5.60 2.52 5.95
CA SER A 35 -4.76 3.36 6.81
C SER A 35 -5.52 4.46 7.52
N TRP A 36 -6.68 4.89 7.01
CA TRP A 36 -7.55 5.85 7.68
C TRP A 36 -8.56 5.22 8.64
N LEU A 37 -8.66 3.89 8.67
CA LEU A 37 -9.71 3.20 9.41
C LEU A 37 -9.76 3.57 10.90
N SER A 38 -8.61 3.64 11.56
CA SER A 38 -8.52 3.98 13.00
C SER A 38 -9.05 5.39 13.30
N GLU A 39 -8.72 6.36 12.45
CA GLU A 39 -9.18 7.75 12.58
C GLU A 39 -10.68 7.86 12.29
N MET A 40 -11.18 7.21 11.25
CA MET A 40 -12.61 7.17 10.93
C MET A 40 -13.44 6.56 12.06
N GLU A 41 -12.98 5.44 12.63
CA GLU A 41 -13.64 4.82 13.77
C GLU A 41 -13.59 5.70 15.02
N HIS A 42 -12.49 6.45 15.23
CA HIS A 42 -12.40 7.45 16.30
C HIS A 42 -13.45 8.56 16.14
N ASP A 43 -13.71 8.96 14.91
CA ASP A 43 -14.75 9.96 14.57
C ASP A 43 -16.17 9.37 14.57
N GLY A 44 -16.32 8.10 14.90
CA GLY A 44 -17.61 7.43 15.03
C GLY A 44 -18.22 6.94 13.72
N ILE A 45 -17.41 6.82 12.65
CA ILE A 45 -17.84 6.21 11.39
C ILE A 45 -18.06 4.72 11.59
N LEU A 46 -19.17 4.20 11.05
CA LEU A 46 -19.60 2.81 11.21
C LEU A 46 -19.76 2.15 9.84
N PHE A 47 -19.46 0.86 9.78
CA PHE A 47 -19.57 0.04 8.58
C PHE A 47 -20.67 -1.00 8.76
N TYR A 48 -21.44 -1.27 7.70
CA TYR A 48 -22.60 -2.14 7.77
C TYR A 48 -22.56 -3.24 6.70
N ASP A 49 -23.06 -4.41 7.08
CA ASP A 49 -23.35 -5.49 6.12
C ASP A 49 -24.67 -5.22 5.37
N GLU A 50 -25.10 -6.21 4.55
CA GLU A 50 -26.32 -6.10 3.72
C GLU A 50 -27.61 -6.00 4.57
N ASP A 51 -27.58 -6.53 5.77
CA ASP A 51 -28.72 -6.51 6.71
C ASP A 51 -28.71 -5.25 7.61
N PHE A 52 -27.82 -4.28 7.32
CA PHE A 52 -27.60 -3.07 8.13
C PHE A 52 -27.15 -3.38 9.58
N VAL A 53 -26.46 -4.49 9.78
CA VAL A 53 -25.81 -4.78 11.05
C VAL A 53 -24.41 -4.18 11.03
N SER A 54 -24.09 -3.35 12.05
CA SER A 54 -22.76 -2.75 12.19
C SER A 54 -21.69 -3.83 12.38
N GLN A 55 -20.63 -3.74 11.61
CA GLN A 55 -19.52 -4.70 11.58
C GLN A 55 -18.17 -3.99 11.81
N ASP A 56 -17.19 -4.75 12.29
CA ASP A 56 -15.78 -4.36 12.17
C ASP A 56 -15.39 -4.33 10.68
N CYS A 57 -14.82 -3.22 10.21
CA CYS A 57 -14.54 -3.03 8.78
C CYS A 57 -13.63 -4.13 8.20
N ILE A 58 -12.53 -4.48 8.90
CA ILE A 58 -11.62 -5.55 8.45
C ILE A 58 -12.37 -6.90 8.39
N GLY A 59 -13.21 -7.18 9.40
CA GLY A 59 -14.05 -8.38 9.45
C GLY A 59 -15.06 -8.45 8.33
N LEU A 60 -15.71 -7.34 8.01
CA LEU A 60 -16.66 -7.23 6.93
C LEU A 60 -15.98 -7.51 5.57
N LEU A 61 -14.88 -6.83 5.29
CA LEU A 61 -14.13 -7.03 4.04
C LEU A 61 -13.57 -8.45 3.91
N ARG A 62 -13.09 -9.02 5.02
CA ARG A 62 -12.67 -10.42 5.08
C ARG A 62 -13.82 -11.38 4.72
N SER A 63 -15.02 -11.14 5.24
CA SER A 63 -16.18 -11.98 4.95
C SER A 63 -16.57 -11.96 3.47
N MET A 64 -16.20 -10.90 2.75
CA MET A 64 -16.38 -10.75 1.31
C MET A 64 -15.26 -11.41 0.48
N GLY A 65 -14.15 -11.84 1.13
CA GLY A 65 -13.01 -12.50 0.49
C GLY A 65 -11.70 -11.71 0.48
N MET A 66 -11.64 -10.55 1.14
CA MET A 66 -10.35 -9.86 1.36
C MET A 66 -9.37 -10.78 2.07
N ASN A 67 -8.13 -10.80 1.59
CA ASN A 67 -7.07 -11.65 2.13
C ASN A 67 -5.76 -10.90 2.43
N ALA A 68 -5.74 -9.58 2.20
CA ALA A 68 -4.59 -8.75 2.46
C ALA A 68 -5.00 -7.32 2.87
N VAL A 69 -4.21 -6.70 3.75
CA VAL A 69 -4.37 -5.30 4.17
C VAL A 69 -3.06 -4.57 3.91
N ARG A 70 -3.15 -3.39 3.31
CA ARG A 70 -2.05 -2.42 3.17
C ARG A 70 -2.19 -1.37 4.26
N LEU A 71 -1.08 -1.01 4.89
CA LEU A 71 -1.03 0.00 5.94
C LEU A 71 0.13 0.95 5.67
N ARG A 72 -0.21 2.23 5.51
CA ARG A 72 0.73 3.34 5.42
C ARG A 72 1.40 3.57 6.78
N VAL A 73 2.66 3.98 6.76
CA VAL A 73 3.34 4.48 7.95
C VAL A 73 4.15 5.73 7.64
N TRP A 74 3.92 6.78 8.41
CA TRP A 74 4.66 8.04 8.41
C TRP A 74 5.74 8.04 9.49
N VAL A 75 6.72 8.93 9.37
CA VAL A 75 7.82 9.01 10.34
C VAL A 75 7.35 9.60 11.67
N ASN A 76 6.70 10.78 11.63
CA ASN A 76 6.19 11.43 12.84
C ASN A 76 5.12 12.46 12.50
N HIS A 77 3.91 12.03 12.17
CA HIS A 77 2.81 12.96 11.94
C HIS A 77 2.28 13.54 13.26
N SER A 78 1.96 14.83 13.27
CA SER A 78 1.62 15.58 14.49
C SER A 78 0.35 15.09 15.20
N THR A 79 -0.61 14.51 14.47
CA THR A 79 -1.87 13.98 15.04
C THR A 79 -1.70 12.60 15.65
N GLY A 80 -0.66 11.87 15.30
CA GLY A 80 -0.45 10.48 15.71
C GLY A 80 -1.04 9.43 14.76
N TRP A 81 -1.94 9.82 13.85
CA TRP A 81 -2.49 8.90 12.84
C TRP A 81 -1.42 8.49 11.82
N SER A 82 -1.51 7.27 11.34
CA SER A 82 -0.52 6.63 10.46
C SER A 82 0.93 6.64 10.98
N ASN A 83 1.16 6.92 12.26
CA ASN A 83 2.44 6.70 12.93
C ASN A 83 2.64 5.21 13.23
N LEU A 84 3.81 4.88 13.75
CA LEU A 84 4.16 3.49 14.12
C LEU A 84 3.10 2.83 15.03
N ASP A 85 2.64 3.53 16.06
CA ASP A 85 1.69 2.97 17.04
C ASP A 85 0.31 2.71 16.41
N ASP A 86 -0.16 3.62 15.56
CA ASP A 86 -1.42 3.49 14.83
C ASP A 86 -1.35 2.37 13.78
N MET A 87 -0.26 2.32 13.00
CA MET A 87 -0.02 1.22 12.08
C MET A 87 0.02 -0.14 12.82
N LEU A 88 0.68 -0.22 13.97
CA LEU A 88 0.72 -1.44 14.80
C LEU A 88 -0.68 -1.83 15.32
N TYR A 89 -1.50 -0.84 15.71
CA TYR A 89 -2.88 -1.09 16.13
C TYR A 89 -3.69 -1.76 15.02
N LEU A 90 -3.63 -1.24 13.79
CA LEU A 90 -4.32 -1.83 12.63
C LEU A 90 -3.70 -3.17 12.21
N ALA A 91 -2.37 -3.29 12.25
CA ALA A 91 -1.68 -4.54 11.93
C ALA A 91 -2.06 -5.69 12.86
N ARG A 92 -2.21 -5.43 14.17
CA ARG A 92 -2.70 -6.42 15.14
C ARG A 92 -4.10 -6.90 14.81
N ARG A 93 -4.99 -5.97 14.45
CA ARG A 93 -6.38 -6.29 14.06
C ARG A 93 -6.42 -7.13 12.80
N ALA A 94 -5.67 -6.74 11.77
CA ALA A 94 -5.57 -7.49 10.52
C ALA A 94 -4.97 -8.89 10.72
N ALA A 95 -3.86 -9.00 11.45
CA ALA A 95 -3.21 -10.27 11.76
C ALA A 95 -4.11 -11.21 12.56
N LYS A 96 -4.85 -10.69 13.56
CA LYS A 96 -5.85 -11.47 14.33
C LYS A 96 -6.93 -12.07 13.44
N GLN A 97 -7.22 -11.44 12.31
CA GLN A 97 -8.18 -11.92 11.33
C GLN A 97 -7.54 -12.76 10.21
N GLY A 98 -6.25 -13.09 10.32
CA GLY A 98 -5.53 -13.90 9.34
C GLY A 98 -5.26 -13.20 8.01
N GLN A 99 -5.26 -11.86 8.01
CA GLN A 99 -4.92 -11.07 6.83
C GLN A 99 -3.40 -11.03 6.61
N ARG A 100 -2.98 -11.11 5.36
CA ARG A 100 -1.61 -10.81 4.96
C ARG A 100 -1.38 -9.30 4.99
N LEU A 101 -0.17 -8.85 5.25
CA LEU A 101 0.13 -7.43 5.42
C LEU A 101 1.11 -6.92 4.37
N MET A 102 0.81 -5.75 3.84
CA MET A 102 1.73 -4.87 3.14
C MET A 102 1.94 -3.63 3.99
N ILE A 103 3.19 -3.28 4.25
CA ILE A 103 3.54 -2.04 4.96
C ILE A 103 4.06 -1.05 3.94
N ASP A 104 3.43 0.13 3.88
CA ASP A 104 3.80 1.20 2.97
C ASP A 104 4.55 2.31 3.73
N VAL A 105 5.87 2.33 3.60
CA VAL A 105 6.72 3.31 4.30
C VAL A 105 6.89 4.55 3.44
N HIS A 106 6.26 5.65 3.83
CA HIS A 106 6.31 6.90 3.07
C HIS A 106 7.65 7.65 3.19
N TYR A 107 8.41 7.46 4.27
CA TYR A 107 9.58 8.27 4.65
C TYR A 107 9.30 9.77 4.68
N SER A 108 8.12 10.15 5.09
CA SER A 108 7.65 11.52 5.27
C SER A 108 6.79 11.61 6.52
N ASP A 109 6.47 12.82 6.96
CA ASP A 109 5.54 13.06 8.07
C ASP A 109 4.08 13.23 7.59
N PHE A 110 3.85 13.08 6.28
CA PHE A 110 2.57 13.21 5.62
C PHE A 110 2.55 12.39 4.31
N PHE A 111 1.49 12.51 3.51
CA PHE A 111 1.42 11.83 2.22
C PHE A 111 2.64 12.11 1.37
N ALA A 112 3.22 11.03 0.86
CA ALA A 112 4.15 11.05 -0.25
C ALA A 112 3.39 10.63 -1.52
N ASP A 113 3.58 11.39 -2.59
CA ASP A 113 2.98 11.16 -3.91
C ASP A 113 3.94 11.65 -5.01
N PRO A 114 3.61 11.53 -6.32
CA PRO A 114 4.50 11.97 -7.40
C PRO A 114 4.89 13.45 -7.38
N SER A 115 4.19 14.27 -6.59
CA SER A 115 4.41 15.71 -6.45
C SER A 115 4.96 16.12 -5.08
N HIS A 116 4.92 15.22 -4.10
CA HIS A 116 5.27 15.50 -2.70
C HIS A 116 6.09 14.35 -2.11
N GLN A 117 7.39 14.57 -1.94
CA GLN A 117 8.34 13.60 -1.35
C GLN A 117 9.20 14.31 -0.29
N SER A 118 8.53 14.97 0.66
CA SER A 118 9.18 15.84 1.64
C SER A 118 10.02 15.06 2.64
N ILE A 119 11.20 15.56 2.95
CA ILE A 119 12.01 15.07 4.07
C ILE A 119 11.25 15.31 5.38
N PRO A 120 11.12 14.30 6.27
CA PRO A 120 10.55 14.47 7.61
C PRO A 120 11.20 15.61 8.38
N GLU A 121 10.46 16.31 9.21
CA GLU A 121 10.97 17.45 10.00
C GLU A 121 12.22 17.05 10.81
N SER A 122 12.19 15.88 11.43
CA SER A 122 13.31 15.37 12.23
C SER A 122 14.57 15.01 11.44
N TRP A 123 14.48 14.96 10.09
CA TRP A 123 15.59 14.61 9.19
C TRP A 123 16.09 15.77 8.34
N GLN A 124 15.50 16.95 8.44
CA GLN A 124 15.79 18.10 7.56
C GLN A 124 17.25 18.56 7.59
N GLU A 125 17.94 18.39 8.73
CA GLU A 125 19.34 18.78 8.88
C GLU A 125 20.33 17.68 8.41
N TYR A 126 19.85 16.55 7.91
CA TYR A 126 20.70 15.46 7.47
C TYR A 126 21.19 15.70 6.03
N ASP A 127 22.47 15.42 5.82
CA ASP A 127 23.02 15.21 4.49
C ASP A 127 22.59 13.87 3.90
N TYR A 128 23.03 13.56 2.69
CA TYR A 128 22.70 12.30 2.01
C TYR A 128 23.03 11.07 2.86
N GLU A 129 24.20 11.02 3.47
CA GLU A 129 24.63 9.90 4.32
C GLU A 129 23.77 9.80 5.60
N GLY A 130 23.36 10.94 6.14
CA GLY A 130 22.42 11.02 7.25
C GLY A 130 21.05 10.48 6.88
N LEU A 131 20.53 10.83 5.71
CA LEU A 131 19.26 10.36 5.18
C LEU A 131 19.29 8.86 4.85
N LEU A 132 20.39 8.33 4.30
CA LEU A 132 20.56 6.87 4.11
C LEU A 132 20.43 6.10 5.43
N ARG A 133 21.10 6.60 6.48
CA ARG A 133 20.96 6.00 7.81
C ARG A 133 19.56 6.12 8.34
N ALA A 134 18.89 7.26 8.16
CA ALA A 134 17.52 7.48 8.62
C ALA A 134 16.51 6.54 7.94
N VAL A 135 16.59 6.37 6.62
CA VAL A 135 15.79 5.38 5.86
C VAL A 135 15.99 3.98 6.44
N ARG A 136 17.26 3.57 6.61
CA ARG A 136 17.60 2.26 7.13
C ARG A 136 17.04 2.03 8.54
N GLU A 137 17.29 2.97 9.46
CA GLU A 137 16.89 2.84 10.85
C GLU A 137 15.36 2.90 11.01
N HIS A 138 14.68 3.76 10.26
CA HIS A 138 13.22 3.83 10.27
C HIS A 138 12.59 2.53 9.76
N THR A 139 13.05 2.00 8.62
CA THR A 139 12.58 0.71 8.09
C THR A 139 12.78 -0.41 9.12
N LYS A 140 13.95 -0.46 9.77
CA LYS A 140 14.24 -1.45 10.82
C LYS A 140 13.35 -1.27 12.06
N ALA A 141 13.07 -0.02 12.44
CA ALA A 141 12.20 0.27 13.59
C ALA A 141 10.76 -0.19 13.31
N VAL A 142 10.21 0.14 12.15
CA VAL A 142 8.86 -0.25 11.73
C VAL A 142 8.72 -1.77 11.68
N LEU A 143 9.57 -2.44 10.92
CA LEU A 143 9.51 -3.89 10.76
C LEU A 143 9.92 -4.65 12.03
N GLY A 144 10.86 -4.10 12.80
CA GLY A 144 11.28 -4.65 14.08
C GLY A 144 10.17 -4.64 15.12
N ALA A 145 9.33 -3.59 15.13
CA ALA A 145 8.18 -3.49 16.01
C ALA A 145 7.13 -4.56 15.68
N LEU A 146 6.83 -4.78 14.39
CA LEU A 146 5.96 -5.88 13.95
C LEU A 146 6.52 -7.24 14.34
N LYS A 147 7.83 -7.46 14.14
CA LYS A 147 8.51 -8.70 14.53
C LYS A 147 8.45 -8.96 16.03
N ALA A 148 8.58 -7.93 16.86
CA ALA A 148 8.47 -8.04 18.31
C ALA A 148 7.08 -8.53 18.76
N GLU A 149 6.05 -8.28 17.96
CA GLU A 149 4.68 -8.75 18.18
C GLU A 149 4.35 -10.07 17.49
N GLY A 150 5.33 -10.68 16.83
CA GLY A 150 5.11 -11.93 16.08
C GLY A 150 4.30 -11.73 14.79
N ILE A 151 4.24 -10.51 14.26
CA ILE A 151 3.56 -10.18 13.01
C ILE A 151 4.62 -10.12 11.90
N GLU A 152 4.48 -10.95 10.87
CA GLU A 152 5.38 -10.98 9.72
C GLU A 152 4.64 -10.47 8.48
N PRO A 153 4.91 -9.25 7.99
CA PRO A 153 4.34 -8.77 6.75
C PRO A 153 4.87 -9.56 5.56
N GLU A 154 4.04 -9.76 4.55
CA GLU A 154 4.45 -10.41 3.30
C GLU A 154 5.19 -9.43 2.40
N TRP A 155 4.76 -8.15 2.41
CA TRP A 155 5.32 -7.10 1.56
C TRP A 155 5.67 -5.85 2.36
N VAL A 156 6.65 -5.12 1.84
CA VAL A 156 6.97 -3.76 2.27
C VAL A 156 7.26 -2.87 1.08
N GLN A 157 6.63 -1.70 1.01
CA GLN A 157 6.98 -0.65 0.06
C GLN A 157 8.07 0.24 0.65
N VAL A 158 9.09 0.50 -0.15
CA VAL A 158 10.19 1.43 0.16
C VAL A 158 9.92 2.74 -0.57
N GLY A 159 9.15 3.59 0.07
CA GLY A 159 8.57 4.80 -0.52
C GLY A 159 7.22 4.54 -1.19
N ASN A 160 6.37 5.57 -1.22
CA ASN A 160 5.10 5.60 -1.91
C ASN A 160 5.19 6.46 -3.15
N GLU A 161 4.77 5.92 -4.31
CA GLU A 161 4.68 6.62 -5.59
C GLU A 161 5.90 7.50 -5.90
N THR A 162 7.05 6.89 -6.13
CA THR A 162 8.35 7.56 -6.25
C THR A 162 8.88 7.75 -7.70
N PRO A 163 8.06 8.02 -8.74
CA PRO A 163 8.54 8.16 -10.12
C PRO A 163 9.46 9.36 -10.33
N ASN A 164 9.42 10.32 -9.40
CA ASN A 164 10.24 11.53 -9.39
C ASN A 164 11.27 11.54 -8.25
N GLY A 165 11.56 10.35 -7.68
CA GLY A 165 12.50 10.20 -6.59
C GLY A 165 11.87 10.28 -5.21
N LEU A 166 12.68 10.38 -4.16
CA LEU A 166 12.32 10.26 -2.75
C LEU A 166 13.14 11.28 -1.93
N LEU A 167 12.59 11.78 -0.81
CA LEU A 167 13.28 12.69 0.13
C LEU A 167 13.85 13.95 -0.57
N TRP A 168 12.93 14.73 -1.15
CA TRP A 168 13.30 15.94 -1.89
C TRP A 168 13.83 17.06 -1.00
N PRO A 169 14.83 17.85 -1.49
CA PRO A 169 15.40 17.79 -2.86
C PRO A 169 16.53 16.77 -3.04
N VAL A 170 16.98 16.08 -2.00
CA VAL A 170 18.22 15.28 -2.03
C VAL A 170 18.15 14.12 -3.02
N GLY A 171 17.08 13.32 -3.00
CA GLY A 171 16.85 12.22 -3.94
C GLY A 171 15.84 12.54 -5.04
N GLN A 172 15.59 13.83 -5.33
CA GLN A 172 14.67 14.24 -6.38
C GLN A 172 15.28 14.01 -7.76
N LEU A 173 14.54 13.35 -8.65
CA LEU A 173 14.90 13.13 -10.04
C LEU A 173 14.52 14.38 -10.86
N VAL A 174 15.39 15.39 -10.85
CA VAL A 174 15.15 16.68 -11.52
C VAL A 174 15.44 16.62 -13.02
N ASP A 175 16.39 15.79 -13.43
CA ASP A 175 16.69 15.48 -14.82
C ASP A 175 16.72 13.96 -14.96
N LYS A 176 15.77 13.44 -15.73
CA LYS A 176 15.59 11.99 -15.86
C LYS A 176 16.58 11.35 -16.83
N ASP A 177 17.14 12.15 -17.71
CA ASP A 177 18.08 11.72 -18.77
C ASP A 177 19.55 11.99 -18.38
N ASP A 178 19.79 12.72 -17.28
CA ASP A 178 21.14 13.13 -16.86
C ASP A 178 21.37 12.91 -15.36
N ASN A 179 22.34 12.08 -15.01
CA ASN A 179 22.80 11.86 -13.62
C ASN A 179 24.02 12.72 -13.26
N SER A 180 24.35 13.76 -14.01
CA SER A 180 25.53 14.62 -13.72
C SER A 180 25.50 15.24 -12.33
N ASN A 181 24.30 15.45 -11.76
CA ASN A 181 24.07 15.90 -10.39
C ASN A 181 24.03 14.76 -9.36
N GLY A 182 24.15 13.47 -9.76
CA GLY A 182 24.09 12.28 -8.90
C GLY A 182 22.69 11.99 -8.32
N CYS A 183 21.60 12.47 -8.93
CA CYS A 183 20.25 12.27 -8.39
C CYS A 183 19.81 10.80 -8.43
N TRP A 184 20.15 10.07 -9.49
CA TRP A 184 19.87 8.65 -9.59
C TRP A 184 20.63 7.82 -8.56
N ASP A 185 21.94 8.13 -8.34
CA ASP A 185 22.74 7.44 -7.33
C ASP A 185 22.13 7.63 -5.93
N ARG A 186 21.64 8.84 -5.62
CA ARG A 186 21.01 9.10 -4.32
C ARG A 186 19.68 8.42 -4.18
N TYR A 187 18.80 8.49 -5.18
CA TYR A 187 17.51 7.85 -5.12
C TYR A 187 17.63 6.32 -5.05
N ALA A 188 18.44 5.71 -5.92
CA ALA A 188 18.72 4.28 -5.90
C ALA A 188 19.35 3.85 -4.57
N GLY A 189 20.22 4.68 -4.00
CA GLY A 189 20.81 4.45 -2.68
C GLY A 189 19.75 4.41 -1.57
N PHE A 190 18.77 5.30 -1.56
CA PHE A 190 17.67 5.27 -0.58
C PHE A 190 16.84 3.99 -0.71
N THR A 191 16.47 3.58 -1.93
CA THR A 191 15.70 2.34 -2.12
C THR A 191 16.50 1.11 -1.72
N ALA A 192 17.79 1.07 -2.03
CA ALA A 192 18.68 -0.02 -1.61
C ALA A 192 18.85 -0.06 -0.07
N ALA A 193 18.95 1.09 0.60
CA ALA A 193 19.04 1.16 2.06
C ALA A 193 17.78 0.61 2.74
N GLY A 194 16.59 0.95 2.24
CA GLY A 194 15.32 0.40 2.71
C GLY A 194 15.19 -1.09 2.43
N TYR A 195 15.57 -1.54 1.22
CA TYR A 195 15.60 -2.95 0.84
C TYR A 195 16.47 -3.79 1.79
N ASP A 196 17.71 -3.38 1.97
CA ASP A 196 18.67 -4.11 2.81
C ASP A 196 18.21 -4.14 4.27
N ALA A 197 17.66 -3.03 4.77
CA ALA A 197 17.09 -2.95 6.11
C ALA A 197 15.90 -3.91 6.29
N ALA A 198 15.00 -3.98 5.31
CA ALA A 198 13.86 -4.89 5.34
C ALA A 198 14.30 -6.36 5.37
N LYS A 199 15.27 -6.72 4.52
CA LYS A 199 15.83 -8.09 4.46
C LYS A 199 16.60 -8.48 5.73
N GLU A 200 17.20 -7.54 6.44
CA GLU A 200 17.83 -7.81 7.74
C GLU A 200 16.81 -8.20 8.82
N VAL A 201 15.64 -7.57 8.81
CA VAL A 201 14.59 -7.87 9.79
C VAL A 201 13.84 -9.14 9.40
N PHE A 202 13.39 -9.23 8.15
CA PHE A 202 12.65 -10.37 7.59
C PHE A 202 13.30 -10.82 6.26
N PRO A 203 14.15 -11.85 6.28
CA PRO A 203 14.88 -12.29 5.08
C PRO A 203 13.98 -12.65 3.88
N ASN A 204 12.76 -13.09 4.14
CA ASN A 204 11.80 -13.56 3.13
C ASN A 204 10.75 -12.49 2.74
N ILE A 205 10.80 -11.28 3.30
CA ILE A 205 9.85 -10.22 2.94
C ILE A 205 10.05 -9.81 1.49
N THR A 206 8.97 -9.56 0.77
CA THR A 206 9.02 -9.03 -0.59
C THR A 206 9.07 -7.51 -0.55
N VAL A 207 10.12 -6.92 -1.10
CA VAL A 207 10.32 -5.46 -1.13
C VAL A 207 9.81 -4.90 -2.45
N ILE A 208 8.94 -3.90 -2.36
CA ILE A 208 8.28 -3.25 -3.49
C ILE A 208 8.85 -1.85 -3.68
N VAL A 209 9.19 -1.50 -4.93
CA VAL A 209 9.31 -0.10 -5.38
C VAL A 209 8.02 0.26 -6.08
N HIS A 210 7.40 1.35 -5.66
CA HIS A 210 6.06 1.77 -6.08
C HIS A 210 6.11 3.04 -6.91
N VAL A 211 5.48 3.01 -8.09
CA VAL A 211 5.27 4.17 -8.97
C VAL A 211 3.79 4.32 -9.32
N ASP A 212 3.39 5.56 -9.63
CA ASP A 212 2.05 5.91 -10.09
C ASP A 212 1.77 5.44 -11.53
N ASN A 213 0.55 5.62 -12.01
CA ASN A 213 0.13 5.51 -13.41
C ASN A 213 0.51 4.19 -14.10
N ALA A 214 -0.16 3.09 -13.71
CA ALA A 214 0.05 1.76 -14.30
C ALA A 214 -0.03 1.74 -15.84
N TYR A 215 -0.72 2.70 -16.47
CA TYR A 215 -0.86 2.84 -17.93
C TYR A 215 0.36 3.45 -18.62
N GLU A 216 1.32 4.01 -17.85
CA GLU A 216 2.54 4.62 -18.40
C GLU A 216 3.70 3.63 -18.44
N ARG A 217 4.27 3.45 -19.62
CA ARG A 217 5.56 2.76 -19.76
C ARG A 217 6.68 3.69 -19.29
N ARG A 218 7.46 3.17 -18.31
CA ARG A 218 8.61 3.90 -17.74
C ARG A 218 9.88 3.05 -17.82
N ASP A 219 10.18 2.53 -19.01
CA ASP A 219 11.37 1.69 -19.23
C ASP A 219 12.64 2.43 -18.80
N TRP A 220 12.72 3.72 -19.08
CA TRP A 220 13.81 4.60 -18.67
C TRP A 220 14.02 4.61 -17.15
N PHE A 221 12.93 4.62 -16.37
CA PHE A 221 12.99 4.66 -14.91
C PHE A 221 13.58 3.37 -14.34
N TRP A 222 13.06 2.21 -14.76
CA TRP A 222 13.52 0.92 -14.26
C TRP A 222 14.95 0.61 -14.72
N SER A 223 15.33 1.00 -15.94
CA SER A 223 16.71 0.86 -16.45
C SER A 223 17.68 1.71 -15.62
N ALA A 224 17.36 2.99 -15.39
CA ALA A 224 18.20 3.86 -14.58
C ALA A 224 18.28 3.37 -13.12
N MET A 225 17.15 2.95 -12.51
CA MET A 225 17.15 2.35 -11.17
C MET A 225 18.11 1.16 -11.07
N HIS A 226 18.08 0.26 -12.07
CA HIS A 226 18.96 -0.90 -12.10
C HIS A 226 20.43 -0.49 -12.29
N GLU A 227 20.72 0.41 -13.21
CA GLU A 227 22.07 0.90 -13.52
C GLU A 227 22.73 1.58 -12.32
N HIS A 228 21.94 2.30 -11.51
CA HIS A 228 22.41 3.02 -10.31
C HIS A 228 22.31 2.20 -9.02
N GLY A 229 22.02 0.90 -9.10
CA GLY A 229 22.07 -0.01 -7.95
C GLY A 229 20.84 -0.03 -7.06
N GLY A 230 19.70 0.46 -7.56
CA GLY A 230 18.40 0.29 -6.90
C GLY A 230 18.03 -1.18 -6.74
N LYS A 231 17.28 -1.51 -5.68
CA LYS A 231 16.92 -2.89 -5.35
C LYS A 231 15.42 -3.01 -5.12
N TRP A 232 14.83 -4.06 -5.69
CA TRP A 232 13.43 -4.45 -5.48
C TRP A 232 13.24 -5.94 -5.76
N ASP A 233 12.19 -6.54 -5.20
CA ASP A 233 11.75 -7.90 -5.53
C ASP A 233 10.49 -7.87 -6.39
N MET A 234 9.70 -6.78 -6.31
CA MET A 234 8.40 -6.62 -6.95
C MET A 234 8.17 -5.16 -7.34
N ILE A 235 7.52 -4.94 -8.45
CA ILE A 235 7.11 -3.61 -8.91
C ILE A 235 5.69 -3.32 -8.40
N GLY A 236 5.49 -2.15 -7.76
CA GLY A 236 4.19 -1.63 -7.35
C GLY A 236 3.69 -0.56 -8.32
N LEU A 237 2.40 -0.57 -8.64
CA LEU A 237 1.77 0.40 -9.53
C LEU A 237 0.46 0.92 -8.93
N SER A 238 0.17 2.23 -9.13
CA SER A 238 -1.17 2.79 -8.90
C SER A 238 -1.97 2.81 -10.20
N HIS A 239 -3.26 2.49 -10.12
CA HIS A 239 -4.17 2.48 -11.26
C HIS A 239 -5.50 3.16 -10.95
N TYR A 240 -5.70 4.37 -11.49
CA TYR A 240 -6.89 5.17 -11.30
C TYR A 240 -7.59 5.44 -12.65
N PRO A 241 -8.23 4.43 -13.26
CA PRO A 241 -8.69 4.49 -14.65
C PRO A 241 -9.81 5.51 -14.91
N MET A 242 -10.51 5.96 -13.87
CA MET A 242 -11.57 6.95 -14.00
C MET A 242 -11.08 8.40 -13.85
N MET A 243 -9.80 8.61 -13.51
CA MET A 243 -9.20 9.95 -13.36
C MET A 243 -8.68 10.50 -14.70
N SER A 244 -9.58 10.75 -15.64
CA SER A 244 -9.23 11.22 -16.98
C SER A 244 -8.41 12.50 -17.02
N ALA A 245 -8.55 13.37 -16.00
CA ALA A 245 -7.74 14.59 -15.88
C ALA A 245 -6.25 14.29 -15.65
N TRP A 246 -5.90 13.17 -15.02
CA TRP A 246 -4.51 12.77 -14.78
C TRP A 246 -3.89 11.98 -15.93
N CYS A 247 -4.73 11.46 -16.84
CA CYS A 247 -4.31 10.56 -17.92
C CYS A 247 -4.40 11.18 -19.33
N GLY A 248 -4.39 12.50 -19.43
CA GLY A 248 -4.42 13.20 -20.71
C GLY A 248 -5.69 12.96 -21.51
N GLY A 249 -6.83 12.75 -20.81
CA GLY A 249 -8.15 12.58 -21.42
C GLY A 249 -8.43 11.19 -22.01
N LYS A 250 -7.61 10.19 -21.71
CA LYS A 250 -7.88 8.80 -22.13
C LYS A 250 -9.16 8.27 -21.50
N SER A 251 -9.85 7.39 -22.21
CA SER A 251 -10.97 6.63 -21.66
C SER A 251 -10.51 5.59 -20.65
N TRP A 252 -11.39 5.16 -19.76
CA TRP A 252 -11.08 4.09 -18.82
C TRP A 252 -10.72 2.76 -19.52
N GLN A 253 -11.32 2.50 -20.69
CA GLN A 253 -10.99 1.33 -21.50
C GLN A 253 -9.53 1.37 -21.95
N GLU A 254 -9.11 2.50 -22.53
CA GLU A 254 -7.71 2.69 -22.93
C GLU A 254 -6.76 2.58 -21.74
N MET A 255 -7.16 3.11 -20.57
CA MET A 255 -6.36 3.03 -19.35
C MET A 255 -6.16 1.59 -18.89
N ASN A 256 -7.25 0.78 -18.86
CA ASN A 256 -7.17 -0.62 -18.48
C ASN A 256 -6.34 -1.46 -19.47
N GLU A 257 -6.49 -1.20 -20.79
CA GLU A 257 -5.71 -1.87 -21.84
C GLU A 257 -4.21 -1.54 -21.74
N LEU A 258 -3.88 -0.27 -21.54
CA LEU A 258 -2.49 0.17 -21.40
C LEU A 258 -1.86 -0.37 -20.12
N ALA A 259 -2.61 -0.39 -19.01
CA ALA A 259 -2.13 -0.95 -17.74
C ALA A 259 -1.86 -2.46 -17.86
N GLU A 260 -2.77 -3.22 -18.49
CA GLU A 260 -2.55 -4.64 -18.78
C GLU A 260 -1.26 -4.85 -19.59
N ALA A 261 -1.12 -4.10 -20.70
CA ALA A 261 0.04 -4.21 -21.56
C ALA A 261 1.35 -3.87 -20.83
N ASN A 262 1.34 -2.81 -20.02
CA ASN A 262 2.50 -2.39 -19.23
C ASN A 262 2.87 -3.43 -18.16
N ILE A 263 1.90 -3.97 -17.42
CA ILE A 263 2.14 -5.02 -16.41
C ILE A 263 2.80 -6.24 -17.06
N ARG A 264 2.29 -6.73 -18.20
CA ARG A 264 2.88 -7.86 -18.94
C ARG A 264 4.31 -7.56 -19.38
N GLN A 265 4.56 -6.34 -19.85
CA GLN A 265 5.88 -5.94 -20.33
C GLN A 265 6.88 -5.84 -19.17
N LEU A 266 6.49 -5.22 -18.04
CA LEU A 266 7.35 -5.11 -16.86
C LEU A 266 7.77 -6.49 -16.33
N ILE A 267 6.83 -7.45 -16.27
CA ILE A 267 7.13 -8.82 -15.87
C ILE A 267 8.12 -9.47 -16.85
N ALA A 268 7.95 -9.26 -18.16
CA ALA A 268 8.83 -9.83 -19.18
C ALA A 268 10.25 -9.23 -19.13
N ASP A 269 10.36 -7.92 -18.93
CA ASP A 269 11.63 -7.22 -18.95
C ASP A 269 12.44 -7.40 -17.65
N TRP A 270 11.77 -7.41 -16.50
CA TRP A 270 12.40 -7.41 -15.18
C TRP A 270 12.36 -8.75 -14.46
N HIS A 271 11.61 -9.73 -14.98
CA HIS A 271 11.49 -11.08 -14.40
C HIS A 271 11.08 -11.08 -12.92
N CYS A 272 10.31 -10.10 -12.51
CA CYS A 272 9.77 -9.98 -11.16
C CYS A 272 8.25 -9.80 -11.19
N PRO A 273 7.54 -10.15 -10.10
CA PRO A 273 6.10 -9.93 -10.00
C PRO A 273 5.75 -8.43 -10.03
N VAL A 274 4.50 -8.15 -10.43
CA VAL A 274 3.91 -6.81 -10.35
C VAL A 274 2.69 -6.84 -9.42
N MET A 275 2.56 -5.84 -8.56
CA MET A 275 1.42 -5.61 -7.69
C MET A 275 0.72 -4.32 -8.12
N VAL A 276 -0.59 -4.35 -8.28
CA VAL A 276 -1.37 -3.10 -8.31
C VAL A 276 -1.58 -2.68 -6.85
N ALA A 277 -0.64 -1.87 -6.37
CA ALA A 277 -0.56 -1.45 -4.96
C ALA A 277 -1.68 -0.48 -4.58
N GLU A 278 -2.24 0.22 -5.58
CA GLU A 278 -3.39 1.09 -5.42
C GLU A 278 -4.32 1.00 -6.63
N ILE A 279 -5.62 0.91 -6.36
CA ILE A 279 -6.68 1.13 -7.34
C ILE A 279 -7.81 1.90 -6.66
N GLY A 280 -8.51 2.75 -7.40
CA GLY A 280 -9.69 3.46 -6.92
C GLY A 280 -10.68 3.76 -8.03
N MET A 281 -11.98 3.73 -7.68
CA MET A 281 -13.08 4.06 -8.57
C MET A 281 -13.92 5.16 -7.95
N PHE A 282 -14.57 6.02 -8.77
CA PHE A 282 -15.43 7.05 -8.22
C PHE A 282 -16.61 6.46 -7.45
N ASN A 283 -16.77 6.89 -6.21
CA ASN A 283 -17.88 6.46 -5.36
C ASN A 283 -19.20 6.94 -5.94
N GLY A 284 -20.17 6.03 -6.05
CA GLY A 284 -21.49 6.33 -6.59
C GLY A 284 -21.58 6.49 -8.11
N ASP A 285 -20.49 6.39 -8.87
CA ASP A 285 -20.53 6.38 -10.33
C ASP A 285 -21.02 5.01 -10.84
N SER A 286 -21.98 5.03 -11.75
CA SER A 286 -22.60 3.83 -12.32
C SER A 286 -21.64 2.95 -13.13
N LEU A 287 -20.50 3.50 -13.58
CA LEU A 287 -19.48 2.76 -14.32
C LEU A 287 -18.46 2.06 -13.42
N SER A 288 -18.34 2.45 -12.15
CA SER A 288 -17.27 1.96 -11.26
C SER A 288 -17.18 0.43 -11.18
N ALA A 289 -18.31 -0.24 -11.07
CA ALA A 289 -18.39 -1.71 -11.10
C ALA A 289 -17.92 -2.29 -12.44
N THR A 290 -18.32 -1.68 -13.55
CA THR A 290 -17.92 -2.12 -14.89
C THR A 290 -16.43 -1.95 -15.13
N VAL A 291 -15.88 -0.80 -14.73
CA VAL A 291 -14.44 -0.49 -14.86
C VAL A 291 -13.61 -1.45 -14.01
N MET A 292 -14.03 -1.72 -12.78
CA MET A 292 -13.38 -2.69 -11.89
C MET A 292 -13.44 -4.10 -12.47
N ALA A 293 -14.62 -4.56 -12.94
CA ALA A 293 -14.77 -5.89 -13.52
C ALA A 293 -13.89 -6.11 -14.76
N ASP A 294 -13.80 -5.11 -15.64
CA ASP A 294 -12.94 -5.17 -16.83
C ASP A 294 -11.47 -5.29 -16.41
N PHE A 295 -10.99 -4.43 -15.50
CA PHE A 295 -9.59 -4.50 -15.06
C PHE A 295 -9.27 -5.82 -14.33
N LEU A 296 -10.14 -6.28 -13.44
CA LEU A 296 -10.00 -7.58 -12.76
C LEU A 296 -9.88 -8.74 -13.74
N SER A 297 -10.73 -8.75 -14.76
CA SER A 297 -10.72 -9.81 -15.78
C SER A 297 -9.40 -9.87 -16.55
N ARG A 298 -8.73 -8.73 -16.75
CA ARG A 298 -7.42 -8.59 -17.39
C ARG A 298 -6.31 -9.01 -16.43
N ALA A 299 -6.24 -8.38 -15.25
CA ALA A 299 -5.17 -8.58 -14.28
C ALA A 299 -5.04 -10.05 -13.82
N GLN A 300 -6.16 -10.74 -13.61
CA GLN A 300 -6.20 -12.15 -13.21
C GLN A 300 -5.71 -13.13 -14.28
N THR A 301 -5.58 -12.70 -15.55
CA THR A 301 -5.01 -13.52 -16.62
C THR A 301 -3.50 -13.36 -16.77
N ILE A 302 -2.88 -12.48 -15.98
CA ILE A 302 -1.46 -12.19 -16.07
C ILE A 302 -0.73 -13.03 -15.03
N ASP A 303 0.03 -14.02 -15.48
CA ASP A 303 0.96 -14.75 -14.62
C ASP A 303 1.93 -13.75 -13.97
N SER A 304 2.18 -13.89 -12.68
CA SER A 304 3.01 -12.97 -11.88
C SER A 304 2.44 -11.57 -11.63
N CYS A 305 1.17 -11.28 -11.98
CA CYS A 305 0.42 -10.21 -11.35
C CYS A 305 0.00 -10.71 -9.95
N ALA A 306 0.58 -10.13 -8.89
CA ALA A 306 0.48 -10.66 -7.54
C ALA A 306 -0.84 -10.31 -6.84
N GLY A 307 -1.57 -9.31 -7.33
CA GLY A 307 -2.84 -8.88 -6.77
C GLY A 307 -3.12 -7.40 -6.94
N ILE A 308 -4.19 -6.96 -6.27
CA ILE A 308 -4.68 -5.58 -6.30
C ILE A 308 -5.05 -5.17 -4.88
N PHE A 309 -4.71 -3.93 -4.49
CA PHE A 309 -5.17 -3.27 -3.28
C PHE A 309 -6.05 -2.08 -3.62
N TYR A 310 -7.29 -2.05 -3.08
CA TYR A 310 -8.12 -0.86 -3.18
C TYR A 310 -7.60 0.20 -2.20
N TRP A 311 -7.40 1.43 -2.68
CA TRP A 311 -6.89 2.52 -1.85
C TRP A 311 -8.02 3.18 -1.05
N GLU A 312 -7.89 3.13 0.28
CA GLU A 312 -8.81 3.72 1.26
C GLU A 312 -10.30 3.45 0.92
N PRO A 313 -10.71 2.16 0.70
CA PRO A 313 -12.10 1.85 0.34
C PRO A 313 -13.08 2.26 1.43
N GLU A 314 -12.66 2.29 2.70
CA GLU A 314 -13.47 2.64 3.86
C GLU A 314 -13.95 4.08 3.86
N CYS A 315 -13.28 4.99 3.13
CA CYS A 315 -13.73 6.37 2.99
C CYS A 315 -15.10 6.44 2.31
N TYR A 316 -16.06 7.14 2.97
CA TYR A 316 -17.36 7.40 2.37
C TYR A 316 -18.01 8.66 2.96
N GLY A 317 -19.05 9.13 2.30
CA GLY A 317 -19.68 10.39 2.62
C GLY A 317 -18.72 11.56 2.41
N ASP A 318 -18.83 12.55 3.30
CA ASP A 318 -17.96 13.74 3.28
C ASP A 318 -16.81 13.65 4.29
N TRP A 319 -16.58 12.44 4.86
CA TRP A 319 -15.53 12.28 5.86
C TRP A 319 -14.14 12.48 5.24
N ARG A 320 -13.33 13.23 5.94
CA ARG A 320 -11.89 13.42 5.69
C ARG A 320 -11.25 13.96 6.96
N PRO A 321 -9.96 13.68 7.17
CA PRO A 321 -9.22 14.27 8.28
C PRO A 321 -9.31 15.79 8.31
N ALA A 322 -9.45 16.38 9.50
CA ALA A 322 -9.66 17.82 9.66
C ALA A 322 -8.52 18.67 9.06
N GLU A 323 -7.28 18.19 9.16
CA GLU A 323 -6.11 18.85 8.59
C GLU A 323 -6.08 18.86 7.05
N TYR A 324 -6.83 17.98 6.37
CA TYR A 324 -6.87 17.93 4.90
C TYR A 324 -7.86 18.92 4.30
N ILE A 325 -8.82 19.39 5.10
CA ILE A 325 -9.84 20.35 4.66
C ILE A 325 -9.22 21.63 4.09
N PRO A 326 -8.25 22.29 4.77
CA PRO A 326 -7.59 23.49 4.23
C PRO A 326 -6.77 23.22 2.97
N LEU A 327 -6.27 21.97 2.79
CA LEU A 327 -5.48 21.56 1.64
C LEU A 327 -6.37 21.17 0.44
N GLY A 328 -7.67 21.03 0.63
CA GLY A 328 -8.58 20.53 -0.38
C GLY A 328 -8.43 19.04 -0.67
N TRP A 329 -7.76 18.31 0.22
CA TRP A 329 -7.48 16.88 0.07
C TRP A 329 -8.57 16.02 0.70
N GLY A 330 -8.60 14.75 0.31
CA GLY A 330 -9.51 13.73 0.80
C GLY A 330 -9.32 12.45 0.00
N SER A 331 -10.31 11.58 -0.02
CA SER A 331 -10.30 10.34 -0.79
C SER A 331 -10.53 10.55 -2.29
N TYR A 332 -10.55 11.77 -2.79
CA TYR A 332 -10.87 12.14 -4.18
C TYR A 332 -12.19 11.54 -4.68
N ASN A 333 -13.12 11.29 -3.76
CA ASN A 333 -14.37 10.57 -3.99
C ASN A 333 -14.14 9.13 -4.53
N MET A 334 -13.07 8.48 -4.08
CA MET A 334 -12.70 7.12 -4.52
C MET A 334 -12.91 6.06 -3.45
N GLY A 335 -13.51 6.39 -2.31
CA GLY A 335 -13.93 5.39 -1.35
C GLY A 335 -14.93 4.41 -1.94
N ALA A 336 -15.03 3.23 -1.36
CA ALA A 336 -15.83 2.13 -1.91
C ALA A 336 -16.94 1.64 -0.96
N PHE A 337 -17.28 2.45 0.03
CA PHE A 337 -18.51 2.30 0.81
C PHE A 337 -19.53 3.35 0.36
N ALA A 338 -20.79 2.93 0.23
CA ALA A 338 -21.90 3.81 -0.09
C ALA A 338 -22.17 4.80 1.07
N PRO A 339 -22.90 5.90 0.84
CA PRO A 339 -23.21 6.87 1.91
C PRO A 339 -23.93 6.29 3.12
N ASP A 340 -24.52 5.12 3.01
CA ASP A 340 -25.16 4.37 4.10
C ASP A 340 -24.20 3.41 4.84
N GLY A 341 -22.90 3.42 4.52
CA GLY A 341 -21.86 2.65 5.16
C GLY A 341 -21.77 1.18 4.71
N ARG A 342 -22.42 0.80 3.60
CA ARG A 342 -22.33 -0.54 3.02
C ARG A 342 -21.33 -0.59 1.86
N PRO A 343 -20.63 -1.73 1.66
CA PRO A 343 -19.71 -1.90 0.53
C PRO A 343 -20.41 -1.69 -0.82
N THR A 344 -19.76 -1.00 -1.75
CA THR A 344 -20.22 -0.84 -3.13
C THR A 344 -20.00 -2.10 -3.96
N GLU A 345 -20.66 -2.19 -5.11
CA GLU A 345 -20.50 -3.33 -6.03
C GLU A 345 -19.06 -3.42 -6.57
N ALA A 346 -18.38 -2.30 -6.83
CA ALA A 346 -16.99 -2.30 -7.27
C ALA A 346 -16.06 -2.97 -6.24
N LEU A 347 -16.28 -2.70 -4.95
CA LEU A 347 -15.51 -3.33 -3.87
C LEU A 347 -15.84 -4.83 -3.74
N ARG A 348 -17.11 -5.20 -3.87
CA ARG A 348 -17.55 -6.61 -3.84
C ARG A 348 -16.90 -7.43 -4.94
N LEU A 349 -16.83 -6.89 -6.15
CA LEU A 349 -16.19 -7.55 -7.29
C LEU A 349 -14.70 -7.83 -7.05
N LEU A 350 -13.98 -6.85 -6.45
CA LEU A 350 -12.57 -7.05 -6.12
C LEU A 350 -12.38 -8.13 -5.05
N MET A 351 -13.23 -8.13 -4.02
CA MET A 351 -13.08 -9.03 -2.88
C MET A 351 -13.57 -10.46 -3.15
N ALA A 352 -14.47 -10.65 -4.13
CA ALA A 352 -15.04 -11.96 -4.41
C ALA A 352 -13.98 -13.00 -4.80
N ASP A 353 -14.04 -14.14 -4.14
CA ASP A 353 -13.30 -15.35 -4.56
C ASP A 353 -14.03 -15.99 -5.74
N LYS A 354 -13.34 -16.28 -6.84
CA LYS A 354 -13.91 -16.92 -8.04
C LYS A 354 -13.77 -18.42 -7.97
#